data_db5a227de3b2879b0a7d7b015200eb6b
#
_entry.id   db5a227de3b2879b0a7d7b015200eb6b
#
_cell.length_a   1.000
_cell.length_b   1.000
_cell.length_c   1.000
_cell.angle_alpha   90.00
_cell.angle_beta   90.00
_cell.angle_gamma   90.00
#
_symmetry.space_group_name_H-M   'P 1'
#
loop_
_entity.id
_entity.type
_entity.pdbx_description
1 polymer ?
#
loop_
_entity_poly.entity_id
_entity_poly.type
_entity_poly.pdbx_seq_one_letter_code
_entity_poly.pdbx_strand_id
1 'polypeptide(L)'
;MKSHYNIWIAESYSCQNDIIQLLKNSNLSPYLTIFCSHSKQRPELKLLADYFFQQPVIKDSPDWLLEQCKKHSIQLLFCGKHSQFIEQFREEFSRHDIQLVTGARGISQHKNVNNKFLFGQICEGLNLPSISAAKVAHVNELKQAIDEYQQRYSVICAKPVYGVYGAGFVQLSDDVSYFMKFQSNTLCNTQQFIEAYAQLE
;
A
#
# COMPACT_ATOMS: atom_id res chain seq x y z
N MET A 1 -13.69 10.14 -33.25
CA MET A 1 -14.45 9.28 -32.30
C MET A 1 -13.59 9.10 -31.07
N LYS A 2 -14.13 9.28 -29.86
CA LYS A 2 -13.38 8.96 -28.64
C LYS A 2 -13.32 7.43 -28.52
N SER A 3 -12.12 6.87 -28.34
CA SER A 3 -11.93 5.43 -28.17
C SER A 3 -12.57 4.97 -26.85
N HIS A 4 -13.14 3.77 -26.86
CA HIS A 4 -13.65 3.12 -25.66
C HIS A 4 -12.55 2.29 -25.01
N TYR A 5 -12.44 2.31 -23.69
CA TYR A 5 -11.36 1.65 -22.95
C TYR A 5 -11.93 0.66 -21.93
N ASN A 6 -11.38 -0.54 -21.93
CA ASN A 6 -11.60 -1.55 -20.90
C ASN A 6 -10.52 -1.43 -19.84
N ILE A 7 -10.92 -1.06 -18.63
CA ILE A 7 -10.04 -0.84 -17.49
C ILE A 7 -10.31 -1.91 -16.45
N TRP A 8 -9.27 -2.52 -15.92
CA TRP A 8 -9.41 -3.49 -14.85
C TRP A 8 -8.78 -2.99 -13.55
N ILE A 9 -9.57 -2.96 -12.48
CA ILE A 9 -9.15 -2.67 -11.11
C ILE A 9 -8.98 -4.00 -10.38
N ALA A 10 -7.76 -4.53 -10.35
CA ALA A 10 -7.44 -5.79 -9.68
C ALA A 10 -7.48 -5.62 -8.15
N GLU A 11 -7.49 -6.74 -7.43
CA GLU A 11 -7.57 -6.77 -5.97
C GLU A 11 -6.60 -5.80 -5.30
N SER A 12 -7.15 -4.87 -4.54
CA SER A 12 -6.38 -3.98 -3.69
C SER A 12 -6.82 -4.13 -2.24
N TYR A 13 -6.12 -3.46 -1.36
CA TYR A 13 -6.44 -3.55 0.06
C TYR A 13 -7.73 -2.81 0.43
N SER A 14 -7.85 -1.50 0.13
CA SER A 14 -8.98 -0.68 0.56
C SER A 14 -9.53 0.25 -0.51
N CYS A 15 -8.75 0.62 -1.52
CA CYS A 15 -9.10 1.72 -2.43
C CYS A 15 -9.90 1.31 -3.69
N GLN A 16 -10.22 0.01 -3.89
CA GLN A 16 -10.92 -0.43 -5.10
C GLN A 16 -12.26 0.26 -5.29
N ASN A 17 -13.06 0.30 -4.23
CA ASN A 17 -14.38 0.95 -4.24
C ASN A 17 -14.28 2.42 -4.67
N ASP A 18 -13.36 3.16 -4.06
CA ASP A 18 -13.18 4.58 -4.30
C ASP A 18 -12.70 4.85 -5.73
N ILE A 19 -11.76 4.05 -6.24
CA ILE A 19 -11.28 4.18 -7.61
C ILE A 19 -12.42 3.91 -8.61
N ILE A 20 -13.22 2.86 -8.42
CA ILE A 20 -14.34 2.55 -9.30
C ILE A 20 -15.36 3.68 -9.26
N GLN A 21 -15.72 4.18 -8.08
CA GLN A 21 -16.67 5.30 -7.95
C GLN A 21 -16.15 6.56 -8.61
N LEU A 22 -14.87 6.91 -8.43
CA LEU A 22 -14.26 8.06 -9.09
C LEU A 22 -14.31 7.94 -10.63
N LEU A 23 -14.02 6.77 -11.17
CA LEU A 23 -14.10 6.53 -12.62
C LEU A 23 -15.54 6.61 -13.12
N LYS A 24 -16.50 6.00 -12.42
CA LYS A 24 -17.93 6.02 -12.77
C LYS A 24 -18.53 7.44 -12.71
N ASN A 25 -18.09 8.27 -11.79
CA ASN A 25 -18.57 9.65 -11.61
C ASN A 25 -17.78 10.68 -12.45
N SER A 26 -16.75 10.24 -13.19
CA SER A 26 -15.97 11.11 -14.04
C SER A 26 -16.66 11.37 -15.39
N ASN A 27 -16.25 12.43 -16.07
CA ASN A 27 -16.67 12.72 -17.46
C ASN A 27 -16.10 11.71 -18.49
N LEU A 28 -15.24 10.78 -18.05
CA LEU A 28 -14.72 9.68 -18.86
C LEU A 28 -15.63 8.45 -18.80
N SER A 29 -16.52 8.35 -17.82
CA SER A 29 -17.40 7.18 -17.62
C SER A 29 -18.08 6.66 -18.89
N PRO A 30 -18.60 7.48 -19.81
CA PRO A 30 -19.21 7.00 -21.05
C PRO A 30 -18.25 6.27 -22.02
N TYR A 31 -16.94 6.40 -21.78
CA TYR A 31 -15.89 5.79 -22.61
C TYR A 31 -15.17 4.65 -21.91
N LEU A 32 -15.66 4.21 -20.75
CA LEU A 32 -15.02 3.19 -19.94
C LEU A 32 -15.93 1.98 -19.72
N THR A 33 -15.36 0.80 -19.84
CA THR A 33 -15.91 -0.42 -19.23
C THR A 33 -14.99 -0.81 -18.07
N ILE A 34 -15.55 -0.91 -16.87
CA ILE A 34 -14.78 -1.15 -15.65
C ILE A 34 -14.92 -2.61 -15.23
N PHE A 35 -13.82 -3.31 -15.29
CA PHE A 35 -13.65 -4.66 -14.77
C PHE A 35 -13.07 -4.58 -13.35
N CYS A 36 -13.49 -5.48 -12.47
CA CYS A 36 -12.97 -5.57 -11.11
C CYS A 36 -12.73 -7.04 -10.74
N SER A 37 -11.75 -7.31 -9.90
CA SER A 37 -11.52 -8.64 -9.35
C SER A 37 -11.11 -8.61 -7.89
N HIS A 38 -11.46 -9.66 -7.17
CA HIS A 38 -11.04 -9.87 -5.79
C HIS A 38 -11.00 -11.35 -5.44
N SER A 39 -10.04 -11.76 -4.58
CA SER A 39 -9.92 -13.15 -4.13
C SER A 39 -11.01 -13.56 -3.13
N LYS A 40 -11.63 -12.59 -2.46
CA LYS A 40 -12.77 -12.80 -1.54
C LYS A 40 -14.06 -12.33 -2.21
N GLN A 41 -15.18 -12.84 -1.72
CA GLN A 41 -16.49 -12.35 -2.11
C GLN A 41 -16.64 -10.88 -1.67
N ARG A 42 -16.92 -10.01 -2.63
CA ARG A 42 -17.08 -8.57 -2.44
C ARG A 42 -18.32 -8.10 -3.20
N PRO A 43 -19.52 -8.33 -2.64
CA PRO A 43 -20.77 -8.00 -3.31
C PRO A 43 -20.89 -6.51 -3.68
N GLU A 44 -20.33 -5.63 -2.88
CA GLU A 44 -20.30 -4.19 -3.14
C GLU A 44 -19.50 -3.83 -4.42
N LEU A 45 -18.38 -4.49 -4.67
CA LEU A 45 -17.60 -4.29 -5.88
C LEU A 45 -18.29 -4.86 -7.11
N LYS A 46 -19.01 -5.98 -6.94
CA LYS A 46 -19.80 -6.60 -8.01
C LYS A 46 -20.97 -5.71 -8.45
N LEU A 47 -21.52 -4.90 -7.55
CA LEU A 47 -22.58 -3.95 -7.87
C LEU A 47 -22.07 -2.68 -8.56
N LEU A 48 -20.84 -2.31 -8.30
CA LEU A 48 -20.24 -1.07 -8.82
C LEU A 48 -19.58 -1.23 -10.19
N ALA A 49 -18.82 -2.31 -10.38
CA ALA A 49 -18.12 -2.58 -11.64
C ALA A 49 -19.09 -3.09 -12.71
N ASP A 50 -18.76 -2.91 -14.00
CA ASP A 50 -19.52 -3.48 -15.10
C ASP A 50 -19.33 -4.98 -15.17
N TYR A 51 -18.12 -5.46 -14.82
CA TYR A 51 -17.77 -6.89 -14.74
C TYR A 51 -16.97 -7.18 -13.48
N PHE A 52 -17.26 -8.28 -12.82
CA PHE A 52 -16.54 -8.74 -11.64
C PHE A 52 -16.03 -10.18 -11.82
N PHE A 53 -14.76 -10.39 -11.50
CA PHE A 53 -14.11 -11.71 -11.51
C PHE A 53 -13.78 -12.17 -10.09
N GLN A 54 -14.03 -13.45 -9.82
CA GLN A 54 -13.41 -14.11 -8.67
C GLN A 54 -11.95 -14.38 -9.03
N GLN A 55 -11.03 -13.62 -8.39
CA GLN A 55 -9.61 -13.73 -8.63
C GLN A 55 -9.02 -14.93 -7.88
N PRO A 56 -8.21 -15.78 -8.53
CA PRO A 56 -7.42 -16.77 -7.80
C PRO A 56 -6.32 -16.09 -6.97
N VAL A 57 -5.68 -16.85 -6.10
CA VAL A 57 -4.51 -16.35 -5.40
C VAL A 57 -3.35 -16.21 -6.39
N ILE A 58 -2.89 -14.98 -6.58
CA ILE A 58 -1.74 -14.68 -7.44
C ILE A 58 -0.47 -14.86 -6.59
N LYS A 59 0.35 -15.86 -6.89
CA LYS A 59 1.58 -16.15 -6.15
C LYS A 59 2.82 -16.06 -7.02
N ASP A 60 2.91 -16.91 -8.03
CA ASP A 60 4.17 -17.19 -8.72
C ASP A 60 4.16 -16.80 -10.20
N SER A 61 2.99 -16.55 -10.78
CA SER A 61 2.84 -16.22 -12.20
C SER A 61 1.75 -15.17 -12.41
N PRO A 62 1.92 -14.25 -13.36
CA PRO A 62 0.90 -13.30 -13.80
C PRO A 62 -0.07 -13.89 -14.82
N ASP A 63 0.08 -15.16 -15.24
CA ASP A 63 -0.58 -15.76 -16.40
C ASP A 63 -2.09 -15.57 -16.38
N TRP A 64 -2.72 -15.83 -15.24
CA TRP A 64 -4.16 -15.65 -15.12
C TRP A 64 -4.58 -14.19 -15.39
N LEU A 65 -3.83 -13.21 -14.88
CA LEU A 65 -4.12 -11.80 -15.14
C LEU A 65 -3.95 -11.48 -16.62
N LEU A 66 -2.87 -11.95 -17.22
CA LEU A 66 -2.57 -11.72 -18.63
C LEU A 66 -3.61 -12.38 -19.54
N GLU A 67 -4.02 -13.60 -19.25
CA GLU A 67 -5.10 -14.30 -19.98
C GLU A 67 -6.43 -13.55 -19.90
N GLN A 68 -6.83 -13.11 -18.71
CA GLN A 68 -8.05 -12.32 -18.55
C GLN A 68 -7.96 -10.97 -19.27
N CYS A 69 -6.80 -10.30 -19.22
CA CYS A 69 -6.58 -9.05 -19.95
C CYS A 69 -6.78 -9.28 -21.47
N LYS A 70 -6.21 -10.33 -22.04
CA LYS A 70 -6.37 -10.68 -23.46
C LYS A 70 -7.82 -11.01 -23.78
N LYS A 71 -8.44 -11.90 -23.00
CA LYS A 71 -9.81 -12.37 -23.20
C LYS A 71 -10.83 -11.22 -23.22
N HIS A 72 -10.63 -10.22 -22.40
CA HIS A 72 -11.55 -9.10 -22.23
C HIS A 72 -11.04 -7.80 -22.86
N SER A 73 -9.98 -7.87 -23.67
CA SER A 73 -9.38 -6.71 -24.35
C SER A 73 -9.12 -5.54 -23.38
N ILE A 74 -8.52 -5.85 -22.23
CA ILE A 74 -8.16 -4.86 -21.23
C ILE A 74 -6.97 -4.04 -21.73
N GLN A 75 -7.09 -2.71 -21.75
CA GLN A 75 -6.01 -1.80 -22.11
C GLN A 75 -5.26 -1.25 -20.90
N LEU A 76 -5.91 -1.19 -19.72
CA LEU A 76 -5.31 -0.65 -18.51
C LEU A 76 -5.60 -1.55 -17.32
N LEU A 77 -4.55 -2.00 -16.62
CA LEU A 77 -4.64 -2.83 -15.43
C LEU A 77 -4.07 -2.07 -14.21
N PHE A 78 -4.93 -1.75 -13.24
CA PHE A 78 -4.52 -1.32 -11.90
C PHE A 78 -4.20 -2.55 -11.07
N CYS A 79 -2.92 -2.75 -10.74
CA CYS A 79 -2.43 -4.02 -10.18
C CYS A 79 -2.71 -4.21 -8.67
N GLY A 80 -3.13 -3.15 -7.97
CA GLY A 80 -3.55 -3.21 -6.57
C GLY A 80 -2.45 -3.77 -5.64
N LYS A 81 -2.82 -4.74 -4.81
CA LYS A 81 -1.90 -5.34 -3.84
C LYS A 81 -0.74 -6.15 -4.45
N HIS A 82 -0.88 -6.54 -5.71
CA HIS A 82 0.14 -7.31 -6.43
C HIS A 82 1.09 -6.45 -7.25
N SER A 83 1.02 -5.13 -7.12
CA SER A 83 1.74 -4.17 -7.96
C SER A 83 3.24 -4.45 -8.08
N GLN A 84 3.92 -4.68 -6.96
CA GLN A 84 5.37 -4.96 -6.97
C GLN A 84 5.71 -6.28 -7.68
N PHE A 85 4.88 -7.30 -7.52
CA PHE A 85 5.06 -8.58 -8.19
C PHE A 85 4.80 -8.44 -9.69
N ILE A 86 3.67 -7.83 -10.07
CA ILE A 86 3.27 -7.68 -11.48
C ILE A 86 4.21 -6.75 -12.25
N GLU A 87 4.82 -5.78 -11.57
CA GLU A 87 5.82 -4.87 -12.20
C GLU A 87 6.98 -5.61 -12.87
N GLN A 88 7.35 -6.80 -12.40
CA GLN A 88 8.39 -7.63 -13.01
C GLN A 88 8.05 -8.08 -14.43
N PHE A 89 6.77 -8.13 -14.75
CA PHE A 89 6.24 -8.60 -16.03
C PHE A 89 5.75 -7.45 -16.92
N ARG A 90 6.09 -6.20 -16.60
CA ARG A 90 5.62 -5.00 -17.34
C ARG A 90 5.83 -5.11 -18.84
N GLU A 91 7.01 -5.57 -19.27
CA GLU A 91 7.31 -5.71 -20.69
C GLU A 91 6.44 -6.76 -21.38
N GLU A 92 6.11 -7.83 -20.68
CA GLU A 92 5.22 -8.87 -21.19
C GLU A 92 3.81 -8.33 -21.41
N PHE A 93 3.24 -7.62 -20.45
CA PHE A 93 1.95 -6.94 -20.61
C PHE A 93 2.00 -5.91 -21.74
N SER A 94 3.07 -5.13 -21.84
CA SER A 94 3.24 -4.12 -22.87
C SER A 94 3.28 -4.71 -24.30
N ARG A 95 3.83 -5.93 -24.50
CA ARG A 95 3.80 -6.62 -25.80
C ARG A 95 2.38 -6.97 -26.25
N HIS A 96 1.41 -6.90 -25.36
CA HIS A 96 -0.02 -7.12 -25.61
C HIS A 96 -0.84 -5.84 -25.52
N ASP A 97 -0.20 -4.67 -25.62
CA ASP A 97 -0.82 -3.36 -25.53
C ASP A 97 -1.57 -3.10 -24.21
N ILE A 98 -1.16 -3.79 -23.13
CA ILE A 98 -1.75 -3.64 -21.80
C ILE A 98 -0.85 -2.70 -20.96
N GLN A 99 -1.40 -1.56 -20.53
CA GLN A 99 -0.72 -0.64 -19.64
C GLN A 99 -0.92 -1.06 -18.17
N LEU A 100 0.18 -1.11 -17.41
CA LEU A 100 0.14 -1.41 -15.98
C LEU A 100 0.21 -0.13 -15.15
N VAL A 101 -0.68 0.00 -14.17
CA VAL A 101 -0.63 0.99 -13.09
C VAL A 101 -0.24 0.28 -11.81
N THR A 102 1.02 0.42 -11.43
CA THR A 102 1.64 -0.29 -10.30
C THR A 102 2.06 0.63 -9.15
N GLY A 103 1.88 1.96 -9.32
CA GLY A 103 2.25 2.96 -8.33
C GLY A 103 3.73 3.38 -8.38
N ALA A 104 4.62 2.52 -8.84
CA ALA A 104 6.02 2.83 -9.09
C ALA A 104 6.49 2.06 -10.32
N ARG A 105 7.44 2.59 -11.07
CA ARG A 105 7.98 1.93 -12.26
C ARG A 105 9.33 1.30 -11.96
N GLY A 106 9.40 -0.02 -12.08
CA GLY A 106 10.60 -0.82 -11.80
C GLY A 106 10.68 -1.28 -10.34
N ILE A 107 11.31 -2.44 -10.14
CA ILE A 107 11.37 -3.12 -8.84
C ILE A 107 12.17 -2.33 -7.80
N SER A 108 13.23 -1.64 -8.21
CA SER A 108 14.02 -0.81 -7.29
C SER A 108 13.19 0.33 -6.70
N GLN A 109 12.38 1.00 -7.52
CA GLN A 109 11.49 2.06 -7.07
C GLN A 109 10.40 1.53 -6.14
N HIS A 110 9.84 0.35 -6.42
CA HIS A 110 8.92 -0.31 -5.49
C HIS A 110 9.57 -0.58 -4.12
N LYS A 111 10.81 -1.09 -4.11
CA LYS A 111 11.55 -1.31 -2.86
C LYS A 111 11.78 0.00 -2.10
N ASN A 112 12.14 1.06 -2.81
CA ASN A 112 12.37 2.38 -2.23
C ASN A 112 11.10 2.95 -1.60
N VAL A 113 9.98 2.91 -2.32
CA VAL A 113 8.69 3.45 -1.82
C VAL A 113 8.12 2.61 -0.67
N ASN A 114 8.28 1.29 -0.73
CA ASN A 114 7.78 0.39 0.31
C ASN A 114 8.62 0.41 1.59
N ASN A 115 9.88 0.80 1.52
CA ASN A 115 10.75 1.01 2.66
C ASN A 115 10.53 2.43 3.23
N LYS A 116 9.76 2.55 4.31
CA LYS A 116 9.35 3.83 4.89
C LYS A 116 10.52 4.71 5.33
N PHE A 117 11.61 4.10 5.82
CA PHE A 117 12.81 4.83 6.21
C PHE A 117 13.53 5.40 4.98
N LEU A 118 13.81 4.54 3.99
CA LEU A 118 14.48 4.96 2.76
C LEU A 118 13.65 5.99 1.99
N PHE A 119 12.32 5.84 1.95
CA PHE A 119 11.45 6.83 1.32
C PHE A 119 11.54 8.20 2.00
N GLY A 120 11.59 8.23 3.33
CA GLY A 120 11.82 9.47 4.09
C GLY A 120 13.15 10.14 3.69
N GLN A 121 14.24 9.38 3.61
CA GLN A 121 15.55 9.90 3.18
C GLN A 121 15.54 10.43 1.74
N ILE A 122 14.82 9.76 0.84
CA ILE A 122 14.64 10.25 -0.55
C ILE A 122 13.89 11.58 -0.55
N CYS A 123 12.82 11.70 0.22
CA CYS A 123 12.07 12.97 0.35
C CYS A 123 12.97 14.09 0.88
N GLU A 124 13.75 13.83 1.91
CA GLU A 124 14.71 14.81 2.47
C GLU A 124 15.74 15.24 1.42
N GLY A 125 16.32 14.29 0.70
CA GLY A 125 17.28 14.59 -0.37
C GLY A 125 16.70 15.39 -1.54
N LEU A 126 15.39 15.36 -1.72
CA LEU A 126 14.65 16.14 -2.71
C LEU A 126 14.06 17.44 -2.13
N ASN A 127 14.37 17.80 -0.90
CA ASN A 127 13.78 18.93 -0.16
C ASN A 127 12.24 18.87 -0.09
N LEU A 128 11.67 17.68 -0.05
CA LEU A 128 10.24 17.46 0.18
C LEU A 128 9.97 17.31 1.68
N PRO A 129 8.77 17.70 2.16
CA PRO A 129 8.41 17.49 3.55
C PRO A 129 8.54 16.02 3.95
N SER A 130 9.29 15.74 5.00
CA SER A 130 9.45 14.39 5.57
C SER A 130 9.41 14.44 7.09
N ILE A 131 9.07 13.31 7.71
CA ILE A 131 9.13 13.16 9.17
C ILE A 131 10.49 12.55 9.50
N SER A 132 11.25 13.22 10.37
CA SER A 132 12.53 12.70 10.85
C SER A 132 12.35 11.30 11.45
N ALA A 133 13.23 10.38 11.08
CA ALA A 133 13.14 8.98 11.50
C ALA A 133 14.54 8.41 11.75
N ALA A 134 14.68 7.61 12.81
CA ALA A 134 15.83 6.73 13.03
C ALA A 134 15.44 5.29 12.70
N LYS A 135 16.33 4.58 12.02
CA LYS A 135 16.21 3.14 11.83
C LYS A 135 16.91 2.46 12.99
N VAL A 136 16.21 1.56 13.67
CA VAL A 136 16.73 0.79 14.80
C VAL A 136 16.66 -0.71 14.49
N ALA A 137 17.68 -1.44 14.88
CA ALA A 137 17.77 -2.89 14.74
C ALA A 137 17.94 -3.58 16.11
N HIS A 138 18.42 -2.86 17.13
CA HIS A 138 18.72 -3.37 18.46
C HIS A 138 18.13 -2.49 19.55
N VAL A 139 17.84 -3.09 20.72
CA VAL A 139 17.21 -2.41 21.86
C VAL A 139 18.02 -1.19 22.33
N ASN A 140 19.33 -1.24 22.26
CA ASN A 140 20.17 -0.08 22.67
C ASN A 140 20.03 1.09 21.68
N GLU A 141 19.95 0.82 20.38
CA GLU A 141 19.65 1.84 19.36
C GLU A 141 18.24 2.42 19.54
N LEU A 142 17.27 1.56 19.90
CA LEU A 142 15.92 2.00 20.21
C LEU A 142 15.90 2.97 21.38
N LYS A 143 16.56 2.65 22.50
CA LYS A 143 16.65 3.52 23.68
C LYS A 143 17.28 4.87 23.33
N GLN A 144 18.42 4.84 22.66
CA GLN A 144 19.11 6.06 22.23
C GLN A 144 18.22 6.92 21.32
N ALA A 145 17.54 6.31 20.34
CA ALA A 145 16.64 7.02 19.45
C ALA A 145 15.46 7.65 20.21
N ILE A 146 14.87 6.93 21.17
CA ILE A 146 13.78 7.45 22.01
C ILE A 146 14.27 8.67 22.79
N ASP A 147 15.40 8.56 23.51
CA ASP A 147 15.96 9.65 24.32
C ASP A 147 16.25 10.90 23.47
N GLU A 148 16.80 10.72 22.27
CA GLU A 148 17.07 11.80 21.33
C GLU A 148 15.80 12.48 20.82
N TYR A 149 14.81 11.69 20.44
CA TYR A 149 13.57 12.20 19.83
C TYR A 149 12.65 12.85 20.87
N GLN A 150 12.62 12.34 22.12
CA GLN A 150 11.85 12.95 23.22
C GLN A 150 12.31 14.37 23.55
N GLN A 151 13.59 14.69 23.32
CA GLN A 151 14.11 16.05 23.50
C GLN A 151 13.61 17.04 22.44
N ARG A 152 13.17 16.56 21.29
CA ARG A 152 12.79 17.38 20.13
C ARG A 152 11.31 17.39 19.84
N TYR A 153 10.62 16.31 20.18
CA TYR A 153 9.23 16.08 19.79
C TYR A 153 8.37 15.66 20.97
N SER A 154 7.18 16.23 21.04
CA SER A 154 6.19 15.89 22.06
C SER A 154 5.50 14.55 21.82
N VAL A 155 5.56 14.06 20.59
CA VAL A 155 4.96 12.76 20.19
C VAL A 155 5.98 11.98 19.39
N ILE A 156 6.24 10.76 19.83
CA ILE A 156 7.10 9.81 19.13
C ILE A 156 6.28 8.59 18.73
N CYS A 157 6.59 8.01 17.60
CA CYS A 157 5.97 6.75 17.18
C CYS A 157 7.02 5.78 16.62
N ALA A 158 6.77 4.50 16.84
CA ALA A 158 7.49 3.41 16.22
C ALA A 158 6.63 2.75 15.14
N LYS A 159 7.25 2.30 14.05
CA LYS A 159 6.56 1.57 12.98
C LYS A 159 7.53 0.64 12.27
N PRO A 160 7.08 -0.51 11.76
CA PRO A 160 7.90 -1.35 10.92
C PRO A 160 8.36 -0.61 9.66
N VAL A 161 9.59 -0.87 9.22
CA VAL A 161 10.13 -0.33 7.96
C VAL A 161 9.24 -0.70 6.77
N TYR A 162 8.73 -1.94 6.77
CA TYR A 162 7.75 -2.45 5.81
C TYR A 162 6.43 -2.71 6.51
N GLY A 163 5.32 -2.57 5.80
CA GLY A 163 3.99 -2.85 6.31
C GLY A 163 2.93 -1.90 5.72
N VAL A 164 1.68 -2.30 5.84
CA VAL A 164 0.51 -1.58 5.32
C VAL A 164 -0.53 -1.39 6.43
N TYR A 165 -1.44 -0.46 6.25
CA TYR A 165 -2.58 -0.19 7.16
C TYR A 165 -2.22 0.16 8.60
N GLY A 166 -1.05 0.70 8.83
CA GLY A 166 -0.63 1.00 10.20
C GLY A 166 -0.33 -0.25 11.04
N ALA A 167 -0.24 -1.44 10.43
CA ALA A 167 0.14 -2.64 11.15
C ALA A 167 1.51 -2.45 11.81
N GLY A 168 1.57 -2.64 13.12
CA GLY A 168 2.76 -2.43 13.93
C GLY A 168 3.10 -0.93 14.17
N PHE A 169 2.20 0.01 13.81
CA PHE A 169 2.36 1.40 14.25
C PHE A 169 2.03 1.53 15.73
N VAL A 170 2.93 2.14 16.49
CA VAL A 170 2.76 2.39 17.91
C VAL A 170 3.15 3.83 18.23
N GLN A 171 2.28 4.58 18.89
CA GLN A 171 2.61 5.85 19.50
C GLN A 171 3.13 5.61 20.91
N LEU A 172 4.29 6.14 21.23
CA LEU A 172 4.91 6.03 22.55
C LEU A 172 4.49 7.20 23.43
N SER A 173 4.04 6.91 24.65
CA SER A 173 3.66 7.92 25.61
C SER A 173 3.81 7.38 27.04
N ASP A 174 4.42 8.17 27.91
CA ASP A 174 4.51 7.84 29.34
C ASP A 174 3.21 8.18 30.09
N ASP A 175 2.38 9.05 29.51
CA ASP A 175 1.04 9.38 29.99
C ASP A 175 -0.03 8.54 29.25
N VAL A 176 -0.04 7.25 29.53
CA VAL A 176 -1.07 6.34 29.03
C VAL A 176 -2.24 6.33 30.01
N SER A 177 -3.10 7.34 29.95
CA SER A 177 -4.30 7.40 30.76
C SER A 177 -5.30 6.29 30.40
N TYR A 178 -6.17 5.93 31.33
CA TYR A 178 -7.20 4.92 31.16
C TYR A 178 -8.07 5.16 29.90
N PHE A 179 -8.43 6.41 29.62
CA PHE A 179 -9.22 6.77 28.43
C PHE A 179 -8.49 6.55 27.12
N MET A 180 -7.18 6.78 27.08
CA MET A 180 -6.38 6.60 25.89
C MET A 180 -6.26 5.12 25.48
N LYS A 181 -6.29 4.21 26.44
CA LYS A 181 -6.29 2.76 26.19
C LYS A 181 -7.53 2.27 25.44
N PHE A 182 -8.67 2.93 25.59
CA PHE A 182 -9.90 2.59 24.88
C PHE A 182 -10.01 3.20 23.49
N GLN A 183 -9.27 4.26 23.22
CA GLN A 183 -9.37 4.98 21.94
C GLN A 183 -8.39 4.48 20.87
N SER A 184 -7.32 3.79 21.27
CA SER A 184 -6.30 3.39 20.32
C SER A 184 -5.52 2.15 20.79
N ASN A 185 -5.62 1.08 20.01
CA ASN A 185 -4.73 -0.10 20.15
C ASN A 185 -3.27 0.20 19.77
N THR A 186 -2.97 1.46 19.42
CA THR A 186 -1.66 1.89 18.93
C THR A 186 -0.89 2.72 19.94
N LEU A 187 -1.47 3.01 21.12
CA LEU A 187 -0.79 3.74 22.18
C LEU A 187 -0.12 2.76 23.15
N CYS A 188 1.17 2.94 23.41
CA CYS A 188 1.95 2.08 24.29
C CYS A 188 2.82 2.94 25.22
N ASN A 189 2.99 2.48 26.47
CA ASN A 189 3.99 3.04 27.37
C ASN A 189 5.39 2.79 26.83
N THR A 190 6.25 3.81 26.89
CA THR A 190 7.61 3.78 26.34
C THR A 190 8.44 2.64 26.90
N GLN A 191 8.44 2.47 28.24
CA GLN A 191 9.20 1.41 28.91
C GLN A 191 8.69 0.03 28.53
N GLN A 192 7.38 -0.19 28.49
CA GLN A 192 6.78 -1.45 28.08
C GLN A 192 7.11 -1.80 26.61
N PHE A 193 7.17 -0.80 25.74
CA PHE A 193 7.57 -1.00 24.34
C PHE A 193 9.03 -1.44 24.25
N ILE A 194 9.95 -0.81 24.98
CA ILE A 194 11.37 -1.17 25.03
C ILE A 194 11.54 -2.62 25.53
N GLU A 195 10.84 -2.98 26.60
CA GLU A 195 10.90 -4.33 27.18
C GLU A 195 10.37 -5.40 26.19
N ALA A 196 9.26 -5.10 25.53
CA ALA A 196 8.71 -5.99 24.50
C ALA A 196 9.65 -6.13 23.29
N TYR A 197 10.29 -5.04 22.88
CA TYR A 197 11.24 -5.06 21.77
C TYR A 197 12.48 -5.90 22.10
N ALA A 198 12.99 -5.79 23.34
CA ALA A 198 14.15 -6.56 23.79
C ALA A 198 13.89 -8.09 23.82
N GLN A 199 12.63 -8.52 23.87
CA GLN A 199 12.28 -9.96 23.79
C GLN A 199 12.30 -10.51 22.36
N LEU A 200 12.44 -9.65 21.36
CA LEU A 200 12.49 -10.06 19.95
C LEU A 200 13.93 -10.24 19.45
N GLU A 201 14.94 -9.88 20.25
CA GLU A 201 16.37 -10.11 19.98
C GLU A 201 16.80 -11.52 20.47
#